data_225a68fb5bbc4a1262abdf0649aa1538
#
_entry.id   225a68fb5bbc4a1262abdf0649aa1538
#
_cell.length_a   1.000
_cell.length_b   1.000
_cell.length_c   1.000
_cell.angle_alpha   90.00
_cell.angle_beta   90.00
_cell.angle_gamma   90.00
#
_symmetry.space_group_name_H-M   'P 1'
#
loop_
_entity.id
_entity.type
_entity.pdbx_description
1 polymer ?
#
loop_
_entity_poly.entity_id
_entity_poly.type
_entity_poly.pdbx_seq_one_letter_code
_entity_poly.pdbx_strand_id
1 'polypeptide(L)'
;MRRHATARRARGQAMVELALGTLILVTVVIFAIHFAEVGYISVKVTEAAHSAMLDATHHQLHSWPEDDDPATAAVSQAGADAQARYVDFNSTSRTGSPTLSQMFTEASGMTVSCEIGGGPDWDPSPITSLAYSDNGGMACRAQGQMRG
;
A
#
# COMPACT_ATOMS: atom_id res chain seq x y z
N MET A 1 9.11 -30.55 59.50
CA MET A 1 9.20 -31.10 58.12
C MET A 1 8.19 -30.55 57.09
N ARG A 2 7.41 -29.48 57.33
CA ARG A 2 6.40 -28.95 56.36
C ARG A 2 6.91 -27.87 55.40
N ARG A 3 8.07 -27.26 55.61
CA ARG A 3 8.57 -26.13 54.78
C ARG A 3 9.13 -26.51 53.40
N HIS A 4 9.53 -27.76 53.21
CA HIS A 4 10.11 -28.19 51.91
C HIS A 4 9.06 -28.53 50.83
N ALA A 5 7.84 -28.87 51.22
CA ALA A 5 6.77 -29.19 50.27
C ALA A 5 6.18 -27.97 49.58
N THR A 6 6.12 -26.82 50.25
CA THR A 6 5.63 -25.56 49.69
C THR A 6 6.58 -24.96 48.67
N ALA A 7 7.90 -25.06 48.89
CA ALA A 7 8.91 -24.57 47.96
C ALA A 7 8.95 -25.32 46.61
N ARG A 8 8.68 -26.65 46.64
CA ARG A 8 8.59 -27.45 45.40
C ARG A 8 7.33 -27.11 44.58
N ARG A 9 6.20 -26.89 45.23
CA ARG A 9 4.94 -26.46 44.53
C ARG A 9 5.10 -25.09 43.89
N ALA A 10 5.73 -24.14 44.58
CA ALA A 10 5.96 -22.79 44.02
C ALA A 10 6.86 -22.81 42.78
N ARG A 11 7.88 -23.69 42.75
CA ARG A 11 8.78 -23.85 41.58
C ARG A 11 8.03 -24.44 40.36
N GLY A 12 7.13 -25.40 40.58
CA GLY A 12 6.31 -25.97 39.50
C GLY A 12 5.33 -24.94 38.90
N GLN A 13 4.70 -24.14 39.75
CA GLN A 13 3.78 -23.11 39.31
C GLN A 13 4.49 -22.02 38.48
N ALA A 14 5.65 -21.55 38.92
CA ALA A 14 6.45 -20.56 38.17
C ALA A 14 6.87 -21.08 36.79
N MET A 15 7.19 -22.37 36.63
CA MET A 15 7.50 -22.95 35.32
C MET A 15 6.29 -22.96 34.38
N VAL A 16 5.09 -23.27 34.88
CA VAL A 16 3.85 -23.26 34.10
C VAL A 16 3.48 -21.83 33.70
N GLU A 17 3.61 -20.87 34.58
CA GLU A 17 3.37 -19.45 34.29
C GLU A 17 4.34 -18.92 33.22
N LEU A 18 5.64 -19.31 33.33
CA LEU A 18 6.63 -18.95 32.32
C LEU A 18 6.29 -19.57 30.96
N ALA A 19 5.93 -20.86 30.93
CA ALA A 19 5.57 -21.53 29.67
C ALA A 19 4.32 -20.92 29.00
N LEU A 20 3.30 -20.62 29.79
CA LEU A 20 2.11 -19.93 29.27
C LEU A 20 2.42 -18.50 28.81
N GLY A 21 3.22 -17.78 29.58
CA GLY A 21 3.65 -16.43 29.22
C GLY A 21 4.46 -16.37 27.93
N THR A 22 5.39 -17.33 27.75
CA THR A 22 6.17 -17.43 26.49
C THR A 22 5.30 -17.79 25.30
N LEU A 23 4.31 -18.67 25.45
CA LEU A 23 3.39 -19.03 24.38
C LEU A 23 2.55 -17.82 23.94
N ILE A 24 2.03 -17.07 24.89
CA ILE A 24 1.29 -15.83 24.60
C ILE A 24 2.20 -14.82 23.91
N LEU A 25 3.42 -14.61 24.43
CA LEU A 25 4.38 -13.68 23.85
C LEU A 25 4.71 -14.04 22.39
N VAL A 26 5.00 -15.30 22.11
CA VAL A 26 5.30 -15.77 20.75
C VAL A 26 4.11 -15.54 19.83
N THR A 27 2.91 -15.84 20.28
CA THR A 27 1.68 -15.60 19.52
C THR A 27 1.52 -14.11 19.17
N VAL A 28 1.70 -13.23 20.15
CA VAL A 28 1.61 -11.77 19.93
C VAL A 28 2.68 -11.30 18.93
N VAL A 29 3.90 -11.79 19.04
CA VAL A 29 5.00 -11.42 18.11
C VAL A 29 4.68 -11.86 16.69
N ILE A 30 4.17 -13.08 16.49
CA ILE A 30 3.79 -13.57 15.16
C ILE A 30 2.71 -12.67 14.53
N PHE A 31 1.66 -12.34 15.29
CA PHE A 31 0.63 -11.42 14.79
C PHE A 31 1.18 -10.02 14.51
N ALA A 32 2.05 -9.51 15.37
CA ALA A 32 2.64 -8.19 15.17
C ALA A 32 3.46 -8.11 13.87
N ILE A 33 4.25 -9.15 13.56
CA ILE A 33 5.01 -9.22 12.31
C ILE A 33 4.05 -9.27 11.11
N HIS A 34 3.03 -10.13 11.16
CA HIS A 34 2.04 -10.23 10.08
C HIS A 34 1.34 -8.90 9.81
N PHE A 35 0.87 -8.21 10.85
CA PHE A 35 0.24 -6.89 10.70
C PHE A 35 1.21 -5.83 10.17
N ALA A 36 2.47 -5.89 10.58
CA ALA A 36 3.49 -4.97 10.08
C ALA A 36 3.74 -5.17 8.57
N GLU A 37 3.80 -6.41 8.11
CA GLU A 37 3.96 -6.75 6.68
C GLU A 37 2.76 -6.26 5.85
N VAL A 38 1.53 -6.55 6.30
CA VAL A 38 0.31 -6.07 5.64
C VAL A 38 0.25 -4.54 5.61
N GLY A 39 0.58 -3.89 6.72
CA GLY A 39 0.65 -2.44 6.81
C GLY A 39 1.66 -1.83 5.84
N TYR A 40 2.85 -2.41 5.74
CA TYR A 40 3.88 -1.97 4.81
C TYR A 40 3.39 -2.04 3.34
N ILE A 41 2.82 -3.17 2.94
CA ILE A 41 2.28 -3.35 1.58
C ILE A 41 1.17 -2.33 1.31
N SER A 42 0.26 -2.13 2.26
CA SER A 42 -0.84 -1.16 2.13
C SER A 42 -0.33 0.26 1.92
N VAL A 43 0.70 0.67 2.67
CA VAL A 43 1.33 1.98 2.47
C VAL A 43 1.95 2.10 1.09
N LYS A 44 2.67 1.07 0.62
CA LYS A 44 3.30 1.07 -0.71
C LYS A 44 2.29 1.15 -1.85
N VAL A 45 1.17 0.44 -1.74
CA VAL A 45 0.08 0.52 -2.72
C VAL A 45 -0.54 1.92 -2.73
N THR A 46 -0.75 2.51 -1.56
CA THR A 46 -1.26 3.89 -1.45
C THR A 46 -0.27 4.92 -2.02
N GLU A 47 1.01 4.77 -1.72
CA GLU A 47 2.07 5.62 -2.29
C GLU A 47 2.09 5.55 -3.83
N ALA A 48 1.90 4.36 -4.40
CA ALA A 48 1.87 4.19 -5.85
C ALA A 48 0.71 4.96 -6.49
N ALA A 49 -0.49 4.91 -5.90
CA ALA A 49 -1.64 5.68 -6.39
C ALA A 49 -1.40 7.19 -6.29
N HIS A 50 -0.87 7.67 -5.17
CA HIS A 50 -0.51 9.07 -5.00
C HIS A 50 0.60 9.51 -5.96
N SER A 51 1.61 8.68 -6.17
CA SER A 51 2.70 8.95 -7.11
C SER A 51 2.18 9.08 -8.54
N ALA A 52 1.25 8.21 -8.96
CA ALA A 52 0.62 8.30 -10.27
C ALA A 52 -0.18 9.59 -10.45
N MET A 53 -0.94 9.99 -9.43
CA MET A 53 -1.71 11.23 -9.47
C MET A 53 -0.81 12.47 -9.58
N LEU A 54 0.28 12.51 -8.81
CA LEU A 54 1.25 13.61 -8.88
C LEU A 54 1.97 13.64 -10.22
N ASP A 55 2.35 12.48 -10.75
CA ASP A 55 3.04 12.36 -12.04
C ASP A 55 2.14 12.84 -13.19
N ALA A 56 0.87 12.48 -13.18
CA ALA A 56 -0.10 12.94 -14.16
C ALA A 56 -0.23 14.47 -14.21
N THR A 57 -0.08 15.16 -13.06
CA THR A 57 -0.11 16.63 -13.03
C THR A 57 1.13 17.30 -13.63
N HIS A 58 2.22 16.56 -13.87
CA HIS A 58 3.41 17.07 -14.54
C HIS A 58 3.30 17.02 -16.06
N HIS A 59 2.37 16.26 -16.60
CA HIS A 59 2.12 16.18 -18.03
C HIS A 59 1.19 17.29 -18.50
N GLN A 60 1.25 17.60 -19.79
CA GLN A 60 0.31 18.51 -20.40
C GLN A 60 -1.09 17.89 -20.43
N LEU A 61 -2.02 18.46 -19.70
CA LEU A 61 -3.39 17.98 -19.58
C LEU A 61 -4.32 18.61 -20.62
N HIS A 62 -3.96 19.76 -21.17
CA HIS A 62 -4.76 20.51 -22.15
C HIS A 62 -3.89 21.04 -23.28
N SER A 63 -4.42 21.04 -24.48
CA SER A 63 -3.79 21.62 -25.67
C SER A 63 -4.71 22.68 -26.25
N TRP A 64 -4.28 23.94 -26.20
CA TRP A 64 -5.02 25.05 -26.79
C TRP A 64 -4.48 25.33 -28.18
N PRO A 65 -5.33 25.59 -29.22
CA PRO A 65 -6.80 25.67 -29.22
C PRO A 65 -7.53 24.34 -29.50
N GLU A 66 -6.79 23.28 -29.75
CA GLU A 66 -7.32 21.94 -30.05
C GLU A 66 -7.38 21.16 -28.78
N ASP A 67 -8.57 20.79 -28.33
CA ASP A 67 -8.82 19.96 -27.18
C ASP A 67 -8.62 18.47 -27.54
N ASP A 68 -7.55 18.19 -28.28
CA ASP A 68 -7.09 16.83 -28.48
C ASP A 68 -6.59 16.30 -27.14
N ASP A 69 -7.23 15.28 -26.68
CA ASP A 69 -7.18 14.64 -25.38
C ASP A 69 -5.74 14.23 -24.90
N PRO A 70 -4.82 15.20 -24.68
CA PRO A 70 -3.50 14.88 -24.12
C PRO A 70 -3.63 14.37 -22.69
N ALA A 71 -4.74 14.70 -22.03
CA ALA A 71 -5.00 14.29 -20.65
C ALA A 71 -5.13 12.76 -20.54
N THR A 72 -5.84 12.08 -21.44
CA THR A 72 -5.96 10.62 -21.42
C THR A 72 -4.61 9.95 -21.61
N ALA A 73 -3.79 10.44 -22.53
CA ALA A 73 -2.44 9.91 -22.73
C ALA A 73 -1.55 10.15 -21.51
N ALA A 74 -1.57 11.37 -20.93
CA ALA A 74 -0.82 11.75 -19.74
C ALA A 74 -1.18 10.87 -18.53
N VAL A 75 -2.47 10.66 -18.31
CA VAL A 75 -2.99 9.85 -17.21
C VAL A 75 -2.62 8.37 -17.36
N SER A 76 -2.71 7.83 -18.58
CA SER A 76 -2.30 6.46 -18.88
C SER A 76 -0.80 6.26 -18.67
N GLN A 77 0.03 7.21 -19.12
CA GLN A 77 1.47 7.16 -18.94
C GLN A 77 1.86 7.24 -17.46
N ALA A 78 1.27 8.16 -16.71
CA ALA A 78 1.51 8.29 -15.27
C ALA A 78 1.19 7.01 -14.49
N GLY A 79 0.12 6.30 -14.85
CA GLY A 79 -0.22 4.99 -14.27
C GLY A 79 0.85 3.95 -14.57
N ALA A 80 1.32 3.86 -15.82
CA ALA A 80 2.36 2.91 -16.23
C ALA A 80 3.71 3.21 -15.55
N ASP A 81 4.10 4.48 -15.45
CA ASP A 81 5.36 4.90 -14.82
C ASP A 81 5.33 4.66 -13.31
N ALA A 82 4.20 4.92 -12.65
CA ALA A 82 4.03 4.57 -11.25
C ALA A 82 4.10 3.05 -11.03
N GLN A 83 3.44 2.25 -11.86
CA GLN A 83 3.52 0.79 -11.78
C GLN A 83 4.96 0.29 -11.94
N ALA A 84 5.72 0.85 -12.86
CA ALA A 84 7.13 0.50 -13.07
C ALA A 84 8.02 0.91 -11.89
N ARG A 85 7.74 2.05 -11.27
CA ARG A 85 8.46 2.59 -10.11
C ARG A 85 8.26 1.75 -8.86
N TYR A 86 7.05 1.26 -8.64
CA TYR A 86 6.66 0.49 -7.45
C TYR A 86 6.61 -1.03 -7.68
N VAL A 87 7.32 -1.54 -8.68
CA VAL A 87 7.36 -2.98 -8.98
C VAL A 87 7.91 -3.82 -7.81
N ASP A 88 8.71 -3.22 -6.95
CA ASP A 88 9.31 -3.82 -5.75
C ASP A 88 8.51 -3.55 -4.46
N PHE A 89 7.22 -3.23 -4.59
CA PHE A 89 6.33 -2.96 -3.45
C PHE A 89 6.24 -4.10 -2.43
N ASN A 90 6.55 -5.31 -2.87
CA ASN A 90 6.63 -6.52 -2.06
C ASN A 90 8.01 -6.74 -1.42
N SER A 91 8.89 -5.73 -1.41
CA SER A 91 10.26 -5.78 -0.89
C SER A 91 11.21 -6.74 -1.64
N THR A 92 10.81 -7.26 -2.80
CA THR A 92 11.71 -8.01 -3.66
C THR A 92 12.40 -7.04 -4.61
N SER A 93 13.71 -6.81 -4.41
CA SER A 93 14.50 -5.98 -5.29
C SER A 93 14.76 -6.69 -6.63
N ARG A 94 14.70 -5.95 -7.74
CA ARG A 94 15.13 -6.45 -9.07
C ARG A 94 16.58 -6.89 -9.11
N THR A 95 17.40 -6.43 -8.18
CA THR A 95 18.82 -6.80 -8.09
C THR A 95 19.08 -8.08 -7.29
N GLY A 96 18.04 -8.78 -6.88
CA GLY A 96 18.15 -10.08 -6.20
C GLY A 96 18.54 -10.03 -4.73
N SER A 97 18.74 -8.84 -4.16
CA SER A 97 18.94 -8.68 -2.72
C SER A 97 17.67 -8.10 -2.11
N PRO A 98 16.88 -8.88 -1.38
CA PRO A 98 15.70 -8.37 -0.71
C PRO A 98 16.13 -7.34 0.35
N THR A 99 15.59 -6.13 0.26
CA THR A 99 15.82 -5.07 1.26
C THR A 99 15.08 -5.34 2.55
N LEU A 100 13.98 -6.08 2.46
CA LEU A 100 13.19 -6.58 3.59
C LEU A 100 12.67 -7.97 3.23
N SER A 101 12.83 -8.95 4.10
CA SER A 101 12.26 -10.28 3.89
C SER A 101 10.88 -10.33 4.55
N GLN A 102 9.85 -10.62 3.79
CA GLN A 102 8.53 -10.92 4.33
C GLN A 102 8.51 -12.37 4.79
N MET A 103 7.95 -12.62 5.98
CA MET A 103 7.94 -13.95 6.62
C MET A 103 6.60 -14.67 6.44
N PHE A 104 5.51 -13.94 6.43
CA PHE A 104 4.16 -14.50 6.46
C PHE A 104 3.28 -14.07 5.28
N THR A 105 3.69 -13.02 4.56
CA THR A 105 2.85 -12.42 3.53
C THR A 105 3.61 -12.39 2.22
N GLU A 106 3.03 -12.94 1.18
CA GLU A 106 3.53 -12.80 -0.19
C GLU A 106 2.64 -11.83 -0.96
N ALA A 107 3.25 -10.82 -1.57
CA ALA A 107 2.52 -9.85 -2.39
C ALA A 107 3.03 -9.86 -3.83
N SER A 108 2.10 -9.77 -4.78
CA SER A 108 2.38 -9.81 -6.22
C SER A 108 1.34 -9.05 -7.03
N GLY A 109 1.61 -8.85 -8.31
CA GLY A 109 0.63 -8.37 -9.27
C GLY A 109 0.15 -6.95 -9.02
N MET A 110 1.08 -6.03 -8.71
CA MET A 110 0.70 -4.63 -8.58
C MET A 110 0.25 -4.05 -9.91
N THR A 111 -0.91 -3.43 -9.89
CA THR A 111 -1.44 -2.67 -11.02
C THR A 111 -1.77 -1.26 -10.56
N VAL A 112 -1.39 -0.27 -11.38
CA VAL A 112 -1.74 1.13 -11.16
C VAL A 112 -2.45 1.61 -12.41
N SER A 113 -3.63 2.18 -12.24
CA SER A 113 -4.42 2.74 -13.33
C SER A 113 -4.96 4.11 -12.93
N CYS A 114 -4.94 5.03 -13.87
CA CYS A 114 -5.54 6.34 -13.72
C CYS A 114 -6.57 6.55 -14.83
N GLU A 115 -7.64 7.23 -14.50
CA GLU A 115 -8.73 7.55 -15.43
C GLU A 115 -9.20 8.99 -15.22
N ILE A 116 -9.64 9.63 -16.31
CA ILE A 116 -10.29 10.92 -16.28
C ILE A 116 -11.78 10.73 -16.02
N GLY A 117 -12.39 11.67 -15.31
CA GLY A 117 -13.80 11.60 -14.93
C GLY A 117 -14.10 10.72 -13.71
N GLY A 118 -13.09 10.03 -13.16
CA GLY A 118 -13.25 9.21 -11.97
C GLY A 118 -13.02 9.95 -10.64
N GLY A 119 -12.73 11.24 -10.70
CA GLY A 119 -12.55 12.11 -9.53
C GLY A 119 -13.87 12.69 -9.02
N PRO A 120 -13.80 13.59 -8.02
CA PRO A 120 -14.97 14.29 -7.53
C PRO A 120 -15.62 15.11 -8.65
N ASP A 121 -16.95 15.11 -8.67
CA ASP A 121 -17.71 15.95 -9.58
C ASP A 121 -17.34 17.42 -9.35
N TRP A 122 -17.00 18.09 -10.42
CA TRP A 122 -16.69 19.51 -10.43
C TRP A 122 -17.54 20.21 -11.48
N ASP A 123 -18.28 21.21 -11.05
CA ASP A 123 -19.11 22.02 -11.95
C ASP A 123 -18.36 23.33 -12.27
N PRO A 124 -17.77 23.44 -13.48
CA PRO A 124 -16.99 24.62 -13.83
C PRO A 124 -17.88 25.84 -13.92
N SER A 125 -17.39 26.99 -13.45
CA SER A 125 -18.08 28.26 -13.67
C SER A 125 -18.25 28.55 -15.18
N PRO A 126 -19.23 29.36 -15.60
CA PRO A 126 -19.43 29.66 -17.01
C PRO A 126 -18.21 30.23 -17.74
N ILE A 127 -17.32 30.89 -17.03
CA ILE A 127 -16.05 31.40 -17.58
C ILE A 127 -15.04 30.28 -17.77
N THR A 128 -14.99 29.36 -16.83
CA THR A 128 -14.04 28.21 -16.84
C THR A 128 -14.48 27.18 -17.90
N SER A 129 -15.78 26.98 -18.12
CA SER A 129 -16.31 26.08 -19.14
C SER A 129 -16.02 26.53 -20.58
N LEU A 130 -15.67 27.80 -20.79
CA LEU A 130 -15.18 28.30 -22.09
C LEU A 130 -13.76 27.83 -22.41
N ALA A 131 -12.96 27.54 -21.37
CA ALA A 131 -11.57 27.12 -21.50
C ALA A 131 -11.38 25.62 -21.25
N TYR A 132 -12.28 25.02 -20.49
CA TYR A 132 -12.22 23.61 -20.08
C TYR A 132 -13.57 22.96 -20.28
N SER A 133 -13.69 22.14 -21.31
CA SER A 133 -14.95 21.45 -21.66
C SER A 133 -15.20 20.22 -20.75
N ASP A 134 -14.20 19.75 -20.03
CA ASP A 134 -14.28 18.52 -19.23
C ASP A 134 -14.80 18.75 -17.82
N ASN A 135 -15.89 18.07 -17.52
CA ASN A 135 -16.47 18.00 -16.19
C ASN A 135 -15.91 16.77 -15.48
N GLY A 136 -14.81 16.90 -14.80
CA GLY A 136 -14.37 15.76 -14.01
C GLY A 136 -12.92 15.86 -13.57
N GLY A 137 -12.68 15.34 -12.38
CA GLY A 137 -11.36 15.17 -11.86
C GLY A 137 -10.72 13.89 -12.39
N MET A 138 -9.48 13.67 -12.01
CA MET A 138 -8.74 12.46 -12.28
C MET A 138 -8.80 11.55 -11.05
N ALA A 139 -8.91 10.24 -11.26
CA ALA A 139 -8.79 9.23 -10.22
C ALA A 139 -7.70 8.23 -10.57
N CYS A 140 -6.81 7.98 -9.62
CA CYS A 140 -5.80 6.93 -9.71
C CYS A 140 -6.09 5.83 -8.70
N ARG A 141 -5.97 4.58 -9.13
CA ARG A 141 -6.16 3.40 -8.30
C ARG A 141 -4.94 2.50 -8.38
N ALA A 142 -4.50 2.00 -7.25
CA ALA A 142 -3.48 0.98 -7.17
C ALA A 142 -4.03 -0.25 -6.46
N GLN A 143 -3.66 -1.43 -6.94
CA GLN A 143 -4.09 -2.71 -6.39
C GLN A 143 -2.92 -3.67 -6.38
N GLY A 144 -2.84 -4.49 -5.34
CA GLY A 144 -1.90 -5.60 -5.24
C GLY A 144 -2.60 -6.83 -4.68
N GLN A 145 -2.13 -8.02 -5.05
CA GLN A 145 -2.65 -9.27 -4.51
C GLN A 145 -1.76 -9.74 -3.38
N MET A 146 -2.36 -10.09 -2.25
CA MET A 146 -1.67 -10.70 -1.11
C MET A 146 -2.10 -12.15 -0.96
N ARG A 147 -1.12 -13.01 -0.63
CA ARG A 147 -1.33 -14.38 -0.19
C ARG A 147 -0.72 -14.52 1.21
N GLY A 148 -1.47 -15.08 2.12
CA GLY A 148 -1.05 -15.40 3.48
C GLY A 148 -1.08 -16.88 3.74
#